data_3d369186dc95ce9a00eed6f942a7090a
#
_entry.id   3d369186dc95ce9a00eed6f942a7090a
#
_cell.length_a   1.000
_cell.length_b   1.000
_cell.length_c   1.000
_cell.angle_alpha   90.00
_cell.angle_beta   90.00
_cell.angle_gamma   90.00
#
_symmetry.space_group_name_H-M   'P 1'
#
loop_
_entity.id
_entity.type
_entity.pdbx_description
1 polymer ?
#
loop_
_entity_poly.entity_id
_entity_poly.type
_entity_poly.pdbx_seq_one_letter_code
_entity_poly.pdbx_strand_id
1 'polypeptide(L)'
;MREESYGQQQLTLVDKLGVYLSKRPVLNVVRRYHKPMVLDVGCGYRASLLRELLPVIRHGVGIDVKISDAAKGIPDLSFREQPIDRALNELEGHYFDVILMISVLEHLWEPQQALTSCRELMSAGGALLVNVPNWLGKQFLELSAFKLGLSPACEMDDHKMYYAKRDLWPLLVRAGFKPSCIRMRYHKFGLNLFAVATR
;
A
#
# COMPACT_ATOMS: atom_id res chain seq x y z
N MET A 1 -8.10 7.18 14.01
CA MET A 1 -8.35 6.66 12.64
C MET A 1 -8.09 7.82 11.71
N ARG A 2 -7.42 7.61 10.59
CA ARG A 2 -7.09 8.70 9.65
C ARG A 2 -8.37 9.23 9.03
N GLU A 3 -8.60 10.54 9.08
CA GLU A 3 -9.81 11.19 8.53
C GLU A 3 -9.57 11.74 7.12
N GLU A 4 -8.30 11.93 6.72
CA GLU A 4 -7.90 12.44 5.41
C GLU A 4 -7.14 11.40 4.59
N SER A 5 -7.44 11.34 3.28
CA SER A 5 -6.71 10.50 2.33
C SER A 5 -5.42 11.14 1.87
N TYR A 6 -4.40 10.31 1.61
CA TYR A 6 -3.15 10.77 0.99
C TYR A 6 -3.40 11.43 -0.38
N GLY A 7 -2.77 12.58 -0.60
CA GLY A 7 -2.91 13.34 -1.85
C GLY A 7 -4.18 14.19 -1.98
N GLN A 8 -4.94 14.38 -0.90
CA GLN A 8 -6.03 15.35 -0.85
C GLN A 8 -5.48 16.78 -0.90
N GLN A 9 -4.37 17.05 -0.24
CA GLN A 9 -3.58 18.27 -0.36
C GLN A 9 -2.58 18.19 -1.52
N GLN A 10 -1.88 19.29 -1.86
CA GLN A 10 -0.84 19.26 -2.88
C GLN A 10 0.35 18.42 -2.41
N LEU A 11 0.73 17.43 -3.24
CA LEU A 11 1.89 16.59 -2.98
C LEU A 11 3.18 17.39 -3.10
N THR A 12 4.06 17.24 -2.13
CA THR A 12 5.42 17.79 -2.17
C THR A 12 6.28 17.10 -3.25
N LEU A 13 7.45 17.67 -3.56
CA LEU A 13 8.40 17.02 -4.48
C LEU A 13 8.91 15.68 -3.93
N VAL A 14 9.07 15.59 -2.61
CA VAL A 14 9.50 14.35 -1.92
C VAL A 14 8.43 13.27 -2.07
N ASP A 15 7.16 13.62 -1.90
CA ASP A 15 6.04 12.69 -2.07
C ASP A 15 5.94 12.18 -3.51
N LYS A 16 6.04 13.09 -4.49
CA LYS A 16 6.03 12.73 -5.92
C LYS A 16 7.16 11.77 -6.28
N LEU A 17 8.37 12.03 -5.77
CA LEU A 17 9.51 11.14 -5.95
C LEU A 17 9.27 9.79 -5.24
N GLY A 18 8.71 9.82 -4.03
CA GLY A 18 8.35 8.63 -3.27
C GLY A 18 7.38 7.72 -4.00
N VAL A 19 6.31 8.30 -4.57
CA VAL A 19 5.33 7.60 -5.41
C VAL A 19 5.99 7.02 -6.66
N TYR A 20 6.77 7.83 -7.38
CA TYR A 20 7.49 7.40 -8.59
C TYR A 20 8.42 6.20 -8.33
N LEU A 21 9.19 6.25 -7.24
CA LEU A 21 10.08 5.14 -6.86
C LEU A 21 9.32 3.87 -6.47
N SER A 22 8.13 3.99 -5.87
CA SER A 22 7.29 2.83 -5.52
C SER A 22 6.70 2.13 -6.74
N LYS A 23 6.45 2.85 -7.82
CA LYS A 23 5.79 2.35 -9.03
C LYS A 23 6.54 1.19 -9.70
N ARG A 24 7.85 1.33 -9.92
CA ARG A 24 8.65 0.32 -10.65
C ARG A 24 8.56 -1.07 -10.03
N PRO A 25 8.84 -1.27 -8.73
CA PRO A 25 8.73 -2.59 -8.12
C PRO A 25 7.30 -3.15 -8.16
N VAL A 26 6.26 -2.31 -8.03
CA VAL A 26 4.87 -2.74 -8.17
C VAL A 26 4.59 -3.24 -9.59
N LEU A 27 4.89 -2.42 -10.61
CA LEU A 27 4.72 -2.81 -12.02
C LEU A 27 5.46 -4.10 -12.38
N ASN A 28 6.66 -4.31 -11.86
CA ASN A 28 7.45 -5.52 -12.11
C ASN A 28 6.77 -6.78 -11.57
N VAL A 29 5.98 -6.68 -10.51
CA VAL A 29 5.21 -7.81 -9.99
C VAL A 29 3.89 -7.95 -10.75
N VAL A 30 3.12 -6.88 -10.91
CA VAL A 30 1.81 -6.88 -11.60
C VAL A 30 1.92 -7.47 -13.02
N ARG A 31 2.98 -7.14 -13.76
CA ARG A 31 3.23 -7.64 -15.12
C ARG A 31 3.53 -9.14 -15.22
N ARG A 32 3.74 -9.83 -14.11
CA ARG A 32 3.88 -11.31 -14.09
C ARG A 32 2.53 -12.01 -14.22
N TYR A 33 1.44 -11.28 -13.98
CA TYR A 33 0.07 -11.77 -14.08
C TYR A 33 -0.55 -11.27 -15.40
N HIS A 34 -1.34 -12.11 -16.04
CA HIS A 34 -2.05 -11.74 -17.26
C HIS A 34 -3.34 -11.02 -16.92
N LYS A 35 -3.38 -9.69 -17.14
CA LYS A 35 -4.56 -8.86 -16.85
C LYS A 35 -5.16 -9.12 -15.45
N PRO A 36 -4.39 -8.93 -14.37
CA PRO A 36 -4.84 -9.28 -13.02
C PRO A 36 -5.98 -8.40 -12.51
N MET A 37 -6.77 -8.96 -11.57
CA MET A 37 -7.60 -8.21 -10.64
C MET A 37 -6.71 -7.64 -9.55
N VAL A 38 -6.74 -6.33 -9.33
CA VAL A 38 -5.87 -5.65 -8.36
C VAL A 38 -6.69 -4.98 -7.28
N LEU A 39 -6.33 -5.21 -6.01
CA LEU A 39 -6.83 -4.46 -4.87
C LEU A 39 -5.73 -3.51 -4.38
N ASP A 40 -6.04 -2.23 -4.23
CA ASP A 40 -5.13 -1.22 -3.66
C ASP A 40 -5.71 -0.72 -2.33
N VAL A 41 -5.16 -1.23 -1.23
CA VAL A 41 -5.55 -0.87 0.13
C VAL A 41 -4.83 0.42 0.52
N GLY A 42 -5.59 1.51 0.73
CA GLY A 42 -5.06 2.85 0.90
C GLY A 42 -4.62 3.47 -0.43
N CYS A 43 -5.51 3.45 -1.42
CA CYS A 43 -5.21 3.89 -2.79
C CYS A 43 -4.97 5.41 -2.93
N GLY A 44 -5.24 6.19 -1.88
CA GLY A 44 -5.15 7.64 -1.86
C GLY A 44 -6.30 8.33 -2.59
N TYR A 45 -6.46 9.62 -2.32
CA TYR A 45 -7.55 10.45 -2.84
C TYR A 45 -7.71 10.39 -4.36
N ARG A 46 -6.60 10.32 -5.09
CA ARG A 46 -6.56 10.32 -6.57
C ARG A 46 -6.41 8.93 -7.19
N ALA A 47 -6.25 7.88 -6.40
CA ALA A 47 -5.96 6.51 -6.83
C ALA A 47 -4.83 6.44 -7.89
N SER A 48 -3.76 7.22 -7.66
CA SER A 48 -2.72 7.46 -8.68
C SER A 48 -2.04 6.18 -9.14
N LEU A 49 -1.78 5.25 -8.24
CA LEU A 49 -1.13 3.97 -8.56
C LEU A 49 -2.04 3.08 -9.40
N LEU A 50 -3.32 2.92 -9.03
CA LEU A 50 -4.30 2.15 -9.83
C LEU A 50 -4.47 2.72 -11.24
N ARG A 51 -4.55 4.05 -11.37
CA ARG A 51 -4.64 4.70 -12.69
C ARG A 51 -3.46 4.37 -13.60
N GLU A 52 -2.26 4.30 -13.03
CA GLU A 52 -1.06 3.94 -13.78
C GLU A 52 -0.98 2.45 -14.13
N LEU A 53 -1.68 1.60 -13.38
CA LEU A 53 -1.77 0.17 -13.64
C LEU A 53 -2.82 -0.21 -14.69
N LEU A 54 -3.78 0.67 -15.02
CA LEU A 54 -4.87 0.40 -15.97
C LEU A 54 -4.44 -0.31 -17.27
N PRO A 55 -3.33 0.07 -17.94
CA PRO A 55 -2.94 -0.59 -19.18
C PRO A 55 -2.59 -2.07 -19.03
N VAL A 56 -2.28 -2.53 -17.81
CA VAL A 56 -1.77 -3.88 -17.54
C VAL A 56 -2.68 -4.73 -16.66
N ILE A 57 -3.74 -4.17 -16.09
CA ILE A 57 -4.73 -4.87 -15.25
C ILE A 57 -6.04 -5.09 -15.98
N ARG A 58 -6.87 -5.99 -15.49
CA ARG A 58 -8.25 -6.20 -15.96
C ARG A 58 -9.20 -5.24 -15.25
N HIS A 59 -9.07 -5.14 -13.94
CA HIS A 59 -9.89 -4.27 -13.08
C HIS A 59 -9.13 -3.94 -11.81
N GLY A 60 -9.33 -2.73 -11.30
CA GLY A 60 -8.76 -2.27 -10.03
C GLY A 60 -9.84 -1.93 -9.01
N VAL A 61 -9.67 -2.38 -7.78
CA VAL A 61 -10.49 -1.97 -6.64
C VAL A 61 -9.61 -1.13 -5.70
N GLY A 62 -10.05 0.08 -5.38
CA GLY A 62 -9.36 0.97 -4.44
C GLY A 62 -10.12 1.10 -3.13
N ILE A 63 -9.40 1.04 -2.01
CA ILE A 63 -9.94 1.33 -0.67
C ILE A 63 -9.25 2.58 -0.13
N ASP A 64 -10.01 3.56 0.32
CA ASP A 64 -9.51 4.69 1.11
C ASP A 64 -10.66 5.38 1.84
N VAL A 65 -10.37 6.23 2.84
CA VAL A 65 -11.38 6.96 3.60
C VAL A 65 -12.05 8.05 2.78
N LYS A 66 -11.36 8.58 1.75
CA LYS A 66 -11.92 9.58 0.84
C LYS A 66 -11.31 9.44 -0.56
N ILE A 67 -12.14 9.50 -1.58
CA ILE A 67 -11.76 9.28 -2.99
C ILE A 67 -12.39 10.37 -3.87
N SER A 68 -11.60 10.94 -4.79
CA SER A 68 -12.08 12.01 -5.67
C SER A 68 -13.10 11.50 -6.68
N ASP A 69 -14.08 12.35 -7.05
CA ASP A 69 -15.07 12.02 -8.09
C ASP A 69 -14.40 11.75 -9.44
N ALA A 70 -13.29 12.45 -9.72
CA ALA A 70 -12.48 12.20 -10.92
C ALA A 70 -11.87 10.80 -10.95
N ALA A 71 -11.53 10.21 -9.79
CA ALA A 71 -11.08 8.82 -9.73
C ALA A 71 -12.26 7.85 -9.88
N LYS A 72 -13.38 8.12 -9.21
CA LYS A 72 -14.60 7.30 -9.27
C LYS A 72 -15.18 7.18 -10.68
N GLY A 73 -14.97 8.19 -11.54
CA GLY A 73 -15.42 8.19 -12.93
C GLY A 73 -14.54 7.41 -13.91
N ILE A 74 -13.47 6.77 -13.45
CA ILE A 74 -12.55 6.04 -14.34
C ILE A 74 -13.11 4.64 -14.63
N PRO A 75 -13.29 4.26 -15.92
CA PRO A 75 -13.65 2.91 -16.30
C PRO A 75 -12.63 1.88 -15.76
N ASP A 76 -13.11 0.64 -15.53
CA ASP A 76 -12.31 -0.47 -14.99
C ASP A 76 -11.73 -0.25 -13.58
N LEU A 77 -12.13 0.82 -12.87
CA LEU A 77 -11.88 1.02 -11.45
C LEU A 77 -13.19 1.04 -10.66
N SER A 78 -13.15 0.46 -9.48
CA SER A 78 -14.21 0.58 -8.48
C SER A 78 -13.62 0.91 -7.12
N PHE A 79 -14.43 1.49 -6.22
CA PHE A 79 -13.90 2.02 -4.98
C PHE A 79 -14.78 1.69 -3.79
N ARG A 80 -14.13 1.57 -2.61
CA ARG A 80 -14.75 1.51 -1.29
C ARG A 80 -14.25 2.71 -0.48
N GLU A 81 -15.09 3.75 -0.36
CA GLU A 81 -14.78 4.97 0.40
C GLU A 81 -15.20 4.77 1.85
N GLN A 82 -14.32 4.14 2.62
CA GLN A 82 -14.56 3.81 4.02
C GLN A 82 -13.27 3.31 4.71
N PRO A 83 -13.26 3.15 6.05
CA PRO A 83 -12.12 2.58 6.78
C PRO A 83 -11.72 1.20 6.26
N ILE A 84 -10.40 0.92 6.28
CA ILE A 84 -9.79 -0.28 5.67
C ILE A 84 -10.37 -1.57 6.24
N ASP A 85 -10.52 -1.66 7.56
CA ASP A 85 -11.06 -2.82 8.27
C ASP A 85 -12.47 -3.17 7.78
N ARG A 86 -13.33 -2.18 7.68
CA ARG A 86 -14.69 -2.35 7.18
C ARG A 86 -14.71 -2.74 5.70
N ALA A 87 -13.91 -2.03 4.87
CA ALA A 87 -13.85 -2.29 3.45
C ALA A 87 -13.35 -3.69 3.11
N LEU A 88 -12.33 -4.19 3.84
CA LEU A 88 -11.81 -5.54 3.65
C LEU A 88 -12.87 -6.61 3.96
N ASN A 89 -13.65 -6.42 5.04
CA ASN A 89 -14.73 -7.34 5.40
C ASN A 89 -15.85 -7.37 4.33
N GLU A 90 -16.20 -6.23 3.73
CA GLU A 90 -17.21 -6.15 2.67
C GLU A 90 -16.75 -6.79 1.34
N LEU A 91 -15.45 -7.03 1.17
CA LEU A 91 -14.88 -7.72 0.01
C LEU A 91 -14.77 -9.23 0.20
N GLU A 92 -15.24 -9.78 1.32
CA GLU A 92 -15.27 -11.23 1.54
C GLU A 92 -15.97 -11.95 0.37
N GLY A 93 -15.34 -13.04 -0.09
CA GLY A 93 -15.80 -13.77 -1.29
C GLY A 93 -15.31 -13.22 -2.64
N HIS A 94 -14.66 -12.06 -2.66
CA HIS A 94 -13.94 -11.54 -3.83
C HIS A 94 -12.49 -12.00 -3.79
N TYR A 95 -11.90 -12.27 -4.96
CA TYR A 95 -10.51 -12.72 -5.04
C TYR A 95 -9.68 -11.82 -5.97
N PHE A 96 -8.47 -11.49 -5.51
CA PHE A 96 -7.53 -10.62 -6.21
C PHE A 96 -6.23 -11.34 -6.50
N ASP A 97 -5.71 -11.14 -7.71
CA ASP A 97 -4.43 -11.71 -8.13
C ASP A 97 -3.26 -10.93 -7.52
N VAL A 98 -3.43 -9.63 -7.33
CA VAL A 98 -2.43 -8.77 -6.68
C VAL A 98 -3.13 -7.82 -5.71
N ILE A 99 -2.63 -7.79 -4.48
CA ILE A 99 -3.07 -6.83 -3.45
C ILE A 99 -1.89 -5.91 -3.13
N LEU A 100 -2.16 -4.62 -3.13
CA LEU A 100 -1.20 -3.57 -2.82
C LEU A 100 -1.50 -2.98 -1.45
N MET A 101 -0.47 -2.77 -0.64
CA MET A 101 -0.50 -2.05 0.63
C MET A 101 0.77 -1.18 0.69
N ILE A 102 0.69 -0.02 0.05
CA ILE A 102 1.84 0.86 -0.20
C ILE A 102 1.74 2.09 0.69
N SER A 103 2.60 2.17 1.71
CA SER A 103 2.61 3.22 2.74
C SER A 103 1.28 3.31 3.49
N VAL A 104 0.82 2.17 3.99
CA VAL A 104 -0.45 2.03 4.72
C VAL A 104 -0.25 1.35 6.05
N LEU A 105 0.54 0.27 6.08
CA LEU A 105 0.67 -0.59 7.26
C LEU A 105 1.19 0.17 8.49
N GLU A 106 2.03 1.19 8.27
CA GLU A 106 2.58 2.07 9.31
C GLU A 106 1.53 2.91 10.03
N HIS A 107 0.35 3.10 9.43
CA HIS A 107 -0.77 3.86 9.98
C HIS A 107 -1.80 3.00 10.74
N LEU A 108 -1.70 1.68 10.62
CA LEU A 108 -2.68 0.77 11.20
C LEU A 108 -2.35 0.43 12.66
N TRP A 109 -3.39 0.45 13.52
CA TRP A 109 -3.28 -0.07 14.89
C TRP A 109 -3.25 -1.60 14.93
N GLU A 110 -4.00 -2.25 14.01
CA GLU A 110 -4.13 -3.71 13.91
C GLU A 110 -3.57 -4.23 12.58
N PRO A 111 -2.23 -4.09 12.35
CA PRO A 111 -1.62 -4.46 11.07
C PRO A 111 -1.73 -5.97 10.80
N GLN A 112 -1.75 -6.80 11.84
CA GLN A 112 -1.90 -8.23 11.73
C GLN A 112 -3.25 -8.63 11.11
N GLN A 113 -4.34 -8.01 11.57
CA GLN A 113 -5.68 -8.28 11.05
C GLN A 113 -5.78 -7.90 9.57
N ALA A 114 -5.32 -6.70 9.20
CA ALA A 114 -5.34 -6.24 7.81
C ALA A 114 -4.55 -7.18 6.88
N LEU A 115 -3.36 -7.66 7.30
CA LEU A 115 -2.57 -8.61 6.53
C LEU A 115 -3.27 -9.96 6.37
N THR A 116 -3.95 -10.43 7.43
CA THR A 116 -4.74 -11.68 7.40
C THR A 116 -5.90 -11.56 6.43
N SER A 117 -6.70 -10.50 6.53
CA SER A 117 -7.83 -10.24 5.62
C SER A 117 -7.34 -10.11 4.17
N CYS A 118 -6.23 -9.40 3.92
CA CYS A 118 -5.65 -9.33 2.57
C CYS A 118 -5.30 -10.73 2.05
N ARG A 119 -4.69 -11.59 2.88
CA ARG A 119 -4.35 -12.95 2.44
C ARG A 119 -5.58 -13.79 2.09
N GLU A 120 -6.67 -13.63 2.83
CA GLU A 120 -7.95 -14.34 2.58
C GLU A 120 -8.56 -13.92 1.23
N LEU A 121 -8.45 -12.64 0.87
CA LEU A 121 -8.89 -12.08 -0.40
C LEU A 121 -7.97 -12.38 -1.59
N MET A 122 -6.84 -13.09 -1.41
CA MET A 122 -5.94 -13.43 -2.51
C MET A 122 -6.40 -14.66 -3.27
N SER A 123 -6.30 -14.62 -4.60
CA SER A 123 -6.39 -15.80 -5.46
C SER A 123 -5.26 -16.79 -5.16
N ALA A 124 -5.44 -18.06 -5.52
CA ALA A 124 -4.35 -19.03 -5.50
C ALA A 124 -3.21 -18.56 -6.42
N GLY A 125 -1.99 -18.52 -5.91
CA GLY A 125 -0.83 -17.98 -6.63
C GLY A 125 -0.78 -16.44 -6.70
N GLY A 126 -1.69 -15.74 -6.05
CA GLY A 126 -1.69 -14.29 -5.95
C GLY A 126 -0.53 -13.73 -5.12
N ALA A 127 -0.31 -12.42 -5.19
CA ALA A 127 0.75 -11.72 -4.46
C ALA A 127 0.21 -10.55 -3.65
N LEU A 128 0.65 -10.44 -2.39
CA LEU A 128 0.54 -9.24 -1.57
C LEU A 128 1.86 -8.46 -1.64
N LEU A 129 1.78 -7.18 -1.99
CA LEU A 129 2.89 -6.25 -2.04
C LEU A 129 2.75 -5.24 -0.90
N VAL A 130 3.74 -5.19 -0.02
CA VAL A 130 3.79 -4.24 1.09
C VAL A 130 5.01 -3.34 0.92
N ASN A 131 4.82 -2.02 1.02
CA ASN A 131 5.91 -1.05 1.11
C ASN A 131 5.70 -0.17 2.33
N VAL A 132 6.69 -0.12 3.21
CA VAL A 132 6.63 0.63 4.47
C VAL A 132 7.93 1.37 4.72
N PRO A 133 7.92 2.54 5.39
CA PRO A 133 9.14 3.18 5.85
C PRO A 133 9.81 2.33 6.94
N ASN A 134 11.14 2.31 6.92
CA ASN A 134 11.92 1.66 7.96
C ASN A 134 12.45 2.69 8.98
N TRP A 135 13.17 2.22 10.00
CA TRP A 135 13.73 3.08 11.05
C TRP A 135 14.73 4.13 10.54
N LEU A 136 15.47 3.85 9.46
CA LEU A 136 16.32 4.83 8.78
C LEU A 136 15.47 5.85 8.02
N GLY A 137 14.40 5.38 7.39
CA GLY A 137 13.40 6.24 6.73
C GLY A 137 12.74 7.20 7.71
N LYS A 138 12.46 6.77 8.95
CA LYS A 138 11.97 7.63 10.02
C LYS A 138 12.87 8.85 10.22
N GLN A 139 14.17 8.63 10.42
CA GLN A 139 15.14 9.72 10.65
C GLN A 139 15.17 10.70 9.48
N PHE A 140 15.12 10.18 8.25
CA PHE A 140 15.09 11.01 7.04
C PHE A 140 13.78 11.82 6.94
N LEU A 141 12.64 11.21 7.20
CA LEU A 141 11.34 11.87 7.16
C LEU A 141 11.22 12.94 8.24
N GLU A 142 11.68 12.68 9.47
CA GLU A 142 11.73 13.67 10.57
C GLU A 142 12.63 14.86 10.21
N LEU A 143 13.80 14.61 9.65
CA LEU A 143 14.71 15.66 9.18
C LEU A 143 14.04 16.50 8.07
N SER A 144 13.42 15.84 7.12
CA SER A 144 12.70 16.46 5.99
C SER A 144 11.52 17.31 6.45
N ALA A 145 10.69 16.79 7.38
CA ALA A 145 9.49 17.48 7.87
C ALA A 145 9.83 18.63 8.82
N PHE A 146 10.65 18.37 9.86
CA PHE A 146 10.85 19.32 10.96
C PHE A 146 11.99 20.31 10.74
N LYS A 147 13.03 19.94 9.97
CA LYS A 147 14.16 20.84 9.71
C LYS A 147 14.15 21.52 8.35
N LEU A 148 13.61 20.85 7.33
CA LEU A 148 13.64 21.36 5.96
C LEU A 148 12.26 21.81 5.44
N GLY A 149 11.17 21.52 6.16
CA GLY A 149 9.80 21.86 5.73
C GLY A 149 9.37 21.25 4.39
N LEU A 150 10.02 20.13 3.99
CA LEU A 150 9.80 19.49 2.68
C LEU A 150 8.69 18.42 2.70
N SER A 151 8.22 18.04 3.89
CA SER A 151 7.14 17.07 4.08
C SER A 151 6.16 17.57 5.14
N PRO A 152 4.86 17.26 5.04
CA PRO A 152 3.88 17.65 6.06
C PRO A 152 4.18 16.95 7.40
N ALA A 153 4.36 17.73 8.47
CA ALA A 153 4.61 17.18 9.82
C ALA A 153 3.45 16.29 10.31
N CYS A 154 2.21 16.62 9.93
CA CYS A 154 1.03 15.86 10.33
C CYS A 154 1.04 14.39 9.82
N GLU A 155 1.69 14.09 8.69
CA GLU A 155 1.84 12.70 8.23
C GLU A 155 2.78 11.89 9.11
N MET A 156 3.80 12.55 9.70
CA MET A 156 4.74 11.91 10.61
C MET A 156 4.09 11.50 11.93
N ASP A 157 3.21 12.36 12.46
CA ASP A 157 2.51 12.12 13.72
C ASP A 157 1.47 10.97 13.62
N ASP A 158 1.06 10.60 12.40
CA ASP A 158 0.13 9.49 12.16
C ASP A 158 0.83 8.12 12.03
N HIS A 159 2.16 8.07 11.92
CA HIS A 159 2.88 6.80 11.86
C HIS A 159 2.89 6.10 13.22
N LYS A 160 2.27 4.92 13.29
CA LYS A 160 2.21 4.09 14.50
C LYS A 160 3.44 3.19 14.64
N MET A 161 4.04 2.80 13.50
CA MET A 161 5.17 1.88 13.48
C MET A 161 6.09 2.12 12.27
N TYR A 162 7.36 1.80 12.42
CA TYR A 162 8.34 1.66 11.35
C TYR A 162 8.84 0.22 11.31
N TYR A 163 9.11 -0.31 10.12
CA TYR A 163 9.32 -1.74 9.95
C TYR A 163 10.72 -2.08 9.42
N ALA A 164 11.51 -2.81 10.21
CA ALA A 164 12.62 -3.59 9.69
C ALA A 164 12.13 -4.97 9.23
N LYS A 165 13.02 -5.75 8.58
CA LYS A 165 12.67 -7.12 8.16
C LYS A 165 12.22 -8.00 9.32
N ARG A 166 12.86 -7.85 10.49
CA ARG A 166 12.53 -8.60 11.72
C ARG A 166 11.15 -8.26 12.29
N ASP A 167 10.61 -7.08 11.96
CA ASP A 167 9.31 -6.62 12.45
C ASP A 167 8.18 -7.08 11.49
N LEU A 168 8.39 -6.95 10.16
CA LEU A 168 7.39 -7.29 9.15
C LEU A 168 7.29 -8.81 8.90
N TRP A 169 8.41 -9.53 8.96
CA TRP A 169 8.44 -10.98 8.72
C TRP A 169 7.47 -11.78 9.60
N PRO A 170 7.49 -11.62 10.94
CA PRO A 170 6.57 -12.36 11.80
C PRO A 170 5.10 -12.05 11.52
N LEU A 171 4.77 -10.80 11.15
CA LEU A 171 3.40 -10.41 10.80
C LEU A 171 2.92 -11.16 9.55
N LEU A 172 3.75 -11.23 8.51
CA LEU A 172 3.41 -11.97 7.29
C LEU A 172 3.26 -13.48 7.56
N VAL A 173 4.15 -14.07 8.35
CA VAL A 173 4.05 -15.49 8.73
C VAL A 173 2.78 -15.77 9.55
N ARG A 174 2.46 -14.92 10.52
CA ARG A 174 1.23 -15.02 11.32
C ARG A 174 -0.03 -14.81 10.49
N ALA A 175 0.03 -13.99 9.46
CA ALA A 175 -1.06 -13.84 8.47
C ALA A 175 -1.24 -15.10 7.60
N GLY A 176 -0.37 -16.12 7.72
CA GLY A 176 -0.47 -17.42 7.07
C GLY A 176 0.36 -17.55 5.79
N PHE A 177 1.26 -16.60 5.48
CA PHE A 177 2.20 -16.77 4.37
C PHE A 177 3.33 -17.74 4.75
N LYS A 178 3.65 -18.68 3.85
CA LYS A 178 4.79 -19.59 4.06
C LYS A 178 6.10 -18.80 4.03
N PRO A 179 7.06 -19.06 4.94
CA PRO A 179 8.38 -18.42 4.93
C PRO A 179 9.09 -18.43 3.58
N SER A 180 8.98 -19.53 2.83
CA SER A 180 9.57 -19.69 1.49
C SER A 180 8.93 -18.79 0.43
N CYS A 181 7.72 -18.29 0.67
CA CYS A 181 6.94 -17.45 -0.22
C CYS A 181 7.08 -15.95 0.08
N ILE A 182 7.88 -15.57 1.10
CA ILE A 182 8.11 -14.18 1.47
C ILE A 182 9.46 -13.71 0.93
N ARG A 183 9.46 -12.60 0.21
CA ARG A 183 10.66 -11.92 -0.29
C ARG A 183 10.66 -10.47 0.18
N MET A 184 11.74 -10.03 0.83
CA MET A 184 11.88 -8.68 1.36
C MET A 184 13.20 -8.05 0.95
N ARG A 185 13.15 -6.79 0.51
CA ARG A 185 14.34 -5.99 0.18
C ARG A 185 14.18 -4.55 0.61
N TYR A 186 15.29 -3.91 0.93
CA TYR A 186 15.30 -2.46 1.11
C TYR A 186 15.14 -1.75 -0.23
N HIS A 187 14.50 -0.61 -0.21
CA HIS A 187 14.07 0.17 -1.36
C HIS A 187 14.16 1.66 -1.07
N LYS A 188 14.06 2.53 -2.09
CA LYS A 188 14.17 3.99 -1.94
C LYS A 188 15.42 4.39 -1.15
N PHE A 189 16.60 4.06 -1.68
CA PHE A 189 17.90 4.34 -1.04
C PHE A 189 18.06 3.73 0.36
N GLY A 190 17.37 2.63 0.63
CA GLY A 190 17.41 1.98 1.94
C GLY A 190 16.42 2.52 2.97
N LEU A 191 15.61 3.54 2.63
CA LEU A 191 14.68 4.21 3.55
C LEU A 191 13.35 3.46 3.73
N ASN A 192 13.02 2.56 2.79
CA ASN A 192 11.80 1.75 2.83
C ASN A 192 12.12 0.26 2.77
N LEU A 193 11.22 -0.53 3.32
CA LEU A 193 11.19 -1.98 3.16
C LEU A 193 10.07 -2.34 2.18
N PHE A 194 10.42 -3.10 1.14
CA PHE A 194 9.48 -3.64 0.16
C PHE A 194 9.40 -5.15 0.31
N ALA A 195 8.20 -5.67 0.54
CA ALA A 195 7.93 -7.09 0.66
C ALA A 195 6.96 -7.56 -0.43
N VAL A 196 7.17 -8.79 -0.89
CA VAL A 196 6.25 -9.56 -1.74
C VAL A 196 6.02 -10.89 -1.06
N ALA A 197 4.77 -11.20 -0.75
CA ALA A 197 4.35 -12.48 -0.19
C ALA A 197 3.34 -13.14 -1.13
N THR A 198 3.59 -14.39 -1.54
CA THR A 198 2.71 -15.14 -2.45
C THR A 198 1.92 -16.21 -1.70
N ARG A 199 0.66 -16.41 -2.14
CA ARG A 199 -0.26 -17.42 -1.57
C ARG A 199 -0.02 -18.79 -2.19
#